data_8fc73433134e3b9c8ed5ec6742ea27ae
#
_entry.id   8fc73433134e3b9c8ed5ec6742ea27ae
#
_cell.length_a   1.000
_cell.length_b   1.000
_cell.length_c   1.000
_cell.angle_alpha   90.00
_cell.angle_beta   90.00
_cell.angle_gamma   90.00
#
_symmetry.space_group_name_H-M   'P 1'
#
loop_
_entity.id
_entity.type
_entity.pdbx_description
1 polymer ?
#
loop_
_entity_poly.entity_id
_entity_poly.type
_entity_poly.pdbx_seq_one_letter_code
_entity_poly.pdbx_strand_id
1 'polypeptide(L)'
;MGKRGSRCCRLFAHFRFAEKCNRVCKEIVNYENRKGRVITVLGCGGNKDKTKRPVMGGYAVRLSDFAIITSDNPRYEDPMEIIDEILKGVNPETNFEVIENREDAIKRGIEISQEGDILLICGKGHETYQEAKGVRKHFDDKEIVEKYSGTVKII
;
A
#
# COMPACT_ATOMS: atom_id res chain seq x y z
N MET A 1 -20.20 20.54 16.66
CA MET A 1 -19.12 20.63 15.65
C MET A 1 -18.88 19.25 15.09
N GLY A 2 -19.39 18.97 13.91
CA GLY A 2 -19.31 17.65 13.28
C GLY A 2 -17.90 17.37 12.78
N LYS A 3 -17.30 16.27 13.23
CA LYS A 3 -16.09 15.68 12.64
C LYS A 3 -16.43 15.28 11.20
N ARG A 4 -15.96 16.04 10.21
CA ARG A 4 -16.02 15.63 8.80
C ARG A 4 -15.01 14.49 8.62
N GLY A 5 -15.51 13.29 8.40
CA GLY A 5 -14.67 12.12 8.17
C GLY A 5 -13.85 12.28 6.89
N SER A 6 -12.55 12.05 7.01
CA SER A 6 -11.65 11.93 5.86
C SER A 6 -12.12 10.78 4.98
N ARG A 7 -12.24 11.01 3.66
CA ARG A 7 -12.54 9.95 2.70
C ARG A 7 -11.22 9.29 2.30
N CYS A 8 -10.93 8.15 2.87
CA CYS A 8 -9.86 7.29 2.40
C CYS A 8 -10.44 6.33 1.36
N CYS A 9 -10.07 6.49 0.09
CA CYS A 9 -10.43 5.55 -0.96
C CYS A 9 -9.51 4.35 -0.91
N ARG A 10 -10.09 3.16 -0.90
CA ARG A 10 -9.39 1.90 -0.81
C ARG A 10 -9.50 1.17 -2.16
N LEU A 11 -8.35 0.87 -2.78
CA LEU A 11 -8.30 -0.03 -3.92
C LEU A 11 -7.32 -1.17 -3.65
N PHE A 12 -7.80 -2.42 -3.74
CA PHE A 12 -6.94 -3.60 -3.68
C PHE A 12 -6.53 -4.01 -5.08
N ALA A 13 -5.23 -4.23 -5.30
CA ALA A 13 -4.77 -4.45 -6.64
C ALA A 13 -3.70 -5.53 -6.80
N HIS A 14 -3.92 -6.41 -7.76
CA HIS A 14 -2.88 -7.22 -8.40
C HIS A 14 -1.97 -6.35 -9.28
N PHE A 15 -0.73 -6.80 -9.57
CA PHE A 15 0.32 -6.03 -10.24
C PHE A 15 -0.10 -5.15 -11.43
N ARG A 16 -0.81 -5.70 -12.43
CA ARG A 16 -1.34 -4.90 -13.57
C ARG A 16 -2.44 -3.92 -13.16
N PHE A 17 -3.01 -4.16 -12.00
CA PHE A 17 -4.08 -3.35 -11.45
C PHE A 17 -3.52 -2.20 -10.59
N ALA A 18 -2.39 -2.38 -9.90
CA ALA A 18 -1.78 -1.34 -9.05
C ALA A 18 -1.36 -0.10 -9.85
N GLU A 19 -0.73 -0.27 -11.02
CA GLU A 19 -0.39 0.85 -11.91
C GLU A 19 -1.65 1.58 -12.38
N LYS A 20 -2.66 0.81 -12.81
CA LYS A 20 -3.93 1.36 -13.28
C LYS A 20 -4.68 2.08 -12.17
N CYS A 21 -4.68 1.52 -10.96
CA CYS A 21 -5.29 2.12 -9.77
C CYS A 21 -4.60 3.40 -9.34
N ASN A 22 -3.27 3.43 -9.28
CA ASN A 22 -2.52 4.64 -8.97
C ASN A 22 -2.82 5.77 -9.97
N ARG A 23 -2.88 5.44 -11.26
CA ARG A 23 -3.23 6.41 -12.30
C ARG A 23 -4.64 6.96 -12.10
N VAL A 24 -5.62 6.08 -11.88
CA VAL A 24 -7.02 6.47 -11.60
C VAL A 24 -7.12 7.28 -10.31
N CYS A 25 -6.40 6.92 -9.25
CA CYS A 25 -6.38 7.70 -8.01
C CYS A 25 -5.84 9.12 -8.24
N LYS A 26 -4.76 9.27 -9.02
CA LYS A 26 -4.23 10.60 -9.38
C LYS A 26 -5.22 11.39 -10.25
N GLU A 27 -5.90 10.74 -11.19
CA GLU A 27 -6.94 11.37 -11.97
C GLU A 27 -8.11 11.85 -11.11
N ILE A 28 -8.56 11.04 -10.14
CA ILE A 28 -9.63 11.43 -9.20
C ILE A 28 -9.21 12.65 -8.36
N VAL A 29 -8.00 12.63 -7.80
CA VAL A 29 -7.47 13.75 -7.01
C VAL A 29 -7.40 15.03 -7.85
N ASN A 30 -6.98 14.94 -9.10
CA ASN A 30 -6.85 16.09 -10.00
C ASN A 30 -8.21 16.59 -10.53
N TYR A 31 -9.14 15.66 -10.87
CA TYR A 31 -10.43 15.98 -11.49
C TYR A 31 -11.35 16.77 -10.55
N GLU A 32 -11.37 16.44 -9.28
CA GLU A 32 -12.22 17.11 -8.29
C GLU A 32 -11.60 18.41 -7.73
N ASN A 33 -10.51 18.90 -8.36
CA ASN A 33 -9.74 20.07 -7.87
C ASN A 33 -9.33 19.91 -6.38
N ARG A 34 -9.21 18.66 -5.93
CA ARG A 34 -8.80 18.31 -4.57
C ARG A 34 -7.30 18.47 -4.45
N LYS A 35 -6.87 19.16 -3.44
CA LYS A 35 -5.44 19.24 -3.05
C LYS A 35 -5.00 17.98 -2.29
N GLY A 36 -5.52 16.81 -2.68
CA GLY A 36 -5.21 15.54 -2.03
C GLY A 36 -3.96 14.87 -2.61
N ARG A 37 -3.36 14.00 -1.82
CA ARG A 37 -2.20 13.17 -2.20
C ARG A 37 -2.63 11.73 -2.41
N VAL A 38 -1.86 10.99 -3.20
CA VAL A 38 -1.94 9.53 -3.27
C VAL A 38 -0.82 8.94 -2.42
N ILE A 39 -1.20 8.21 -1.38
CA ILE A 39 -0.29 7.48 -0.48
C ILE A 39 -0.44 6.00 -0.79
N THR A 40 0.65 5.30 -1.12
CA THR A 40 0.60 3.88 -1.48
C THR A 40 1.35 3.03 -0.48
N VAL A 41 0.70 2.00 0.06
CA VAL A 41 1.32 0.92 0.82
C VAL A 41 1.48 -0.28 -0.12
N LEU A 42 2.72 -0.72 -0.38
CA LEU A 42 3.05 -1.80 -1.31
C LEU A 42 3.82 -2.90 -0.63
N GLY A 43 3.35 -4.15 -0.75
CA GLY A 43 4.09 -5.36 -0.43
C GLY A 43 4.09 -6.34 -1.62
N CYS A 44 5.11 -7.18 -1.69
CA CYS A 44 5.21 -8.27 -2.65
C CYS A 44 5.25 -9.63 -1.96
N GLY A 45 4.61 -10.63 -2.57
CA GLY A 45 4.64 -12.00 -2.06
C GLY A 45 5.96 -12.70 -2.37
N GLY A 46 6.38 -13.57 -1.44
CA GLY A 46 7.44 -14.55 -1.65
C GLY A 46 7.02 -15.67 -2.59
N ASN A 47 7.99 -16.44 -3.08
CA ASN A 47 7.79 -17.55 -4.03
C ASN A 47 6.99 -17.11 -5.29
N LYS A 48 7.20 -15.90 -5.73
CA LYS A 48 6.62 -15.30 -6.94
C LYS A 48 7.73 -14.80 -7.87
N ASP A 49 7.35 -14.36 -9.05
CA ASP A 49 8.29 -13.81 -10.04
C ASP A 49 9.00 -12.57 -9.49
N LYS A 50 10.28 -12.76 -9.15
CA LYS A 50 11.14 -11.72 -8.55
C LYS A 50 11.39 -10.54 -9.49
N THR A 51 11.37 -10.77 -10.81
CA THR A 51 11.63 -9.71 -11.80
C THR A 51 10.60 -8.59 -11.77
N LYS A 52 9.41 -8.87 -11.22
CA LYS A 52 8.34 -7.88 -11.07
C LYS A 52 8.53 -6.95 -9.88
N ARG A 53 9.29 -7.37 -8.84
CA ARG A 53 9.45 -6.62 -7.60
C ARG A 53 10.02 -5.22 -7.82
N PRO A 54 11.16 -5.05 -8.54
CA PRO A 54 11.69 -3.71 -8.82
C PRO A 54 10.72 -2.85 -9.64
N VAL A 55 10.04 -3.46 -10.59
CA VAL A 55 9.09 -2.74 -11.46
C VAL A 55 7.90 -2.22 -10.63
N MET A 56 7.38 -3.03 -9.69
CA MET A 56 6.31 -2.64 -8.78
C MET A 56 6.74 -1.50 -7.85
N GLY A 57 7.95 -1.59 -7.27
CA GLY A 57 8.51 -0.53 -6.43
C GLY A 57 8.65 0.78 -7.18
N GLY A 58 9.23 0.75 -8.39
CA GLY A 58 9.38 1.92 -9.24
C GLY A 58 8.03 2.57 -9.60
N TYR A 59 7.01 1.78 -9.90
CA TYR A 59 5.65 2.32 -10.14
C TYR A 59 5.03 2.91 -8.88
N ALA A 60 5.16 2.24 -7.72
CA ALA A 60 4.58 2.71 -6.48
C ALA A 60 5.10 4.12 -6.13
N VAL A 61 6.40 4.34 -6.16
CA VAL A 61 6.98 5.65 -5.81
C VAL A 61 6.76 6.72 -6.88
N ARG A 62 6.76 6.34 -8.17
CA ARG A 62 6.57 7.29 -9.27
C ARG A 62 5.14 7.80 -9.39
N LEU A 63 4.16 6.95 -9.09
CA LEU A 63 2.74 7.24 -9.24
C LEU A 63 2.06 7.69 -7.94
N SER A 64 2.81 7.75 -6.84
CA SER A 64 2.31 8.21 -5.54
C SER A 64 3.04 9.50 -5.12
N ASP A 65 2.42 10.24 -4.24
CA ASP A 65 3.05 11.39 -3.59
C ASP A 65 3.88 10.94 -2.38
N PHE A 66 3.54 9.76 -1.83
CA PHE A 66 4.30 9.07 -0.79
C PHE A 66 4.07 7.56 -0.89
N ALA A 67 5.11 6.75 -0.73
CA ALA A 67 5.00 5.30 -0.75
C ALA A 67 5.54 4.68 0.55
N ILE A 68 4.91 3.61 1.02
CA ILE A 68 5.38 2.79 2.12
C ILE A 68 5.60 1.38 1.59
N ILE A 69 6.84 0.94 1.58
CA ILE A 69 7.23 -0.40 1.15
C ILE A 69 7.22 -1.32 2.36
N THR A 70 6.53 -2.45 2.24
CA THR A 70 6.27 -3.35 3.37
C THR A 70 6.28 -4.82 2.96
N SER A 71 6.18 -5.71 3.94
CA SER A 71 5.96 -7.14 3.72
C SER A 71 4.52 -7.43 3.28
N ASP A 72 4.34 -8.55 2.58
CA ASP A 72 3.05 -9.14 2.25
C ASP A 72 3.01 -10.59 2.79
N ASN A 73 2.97 -11.59 1.94
CA ASN A 73 3.12 -13.02 2.28
C ASN A 73 4.55 -13.46 1.93
N PRO A 74 5.53 -13.39 2.85
CA PRO A 74 6.91 -13.75 2.53
C PRO A 74 7.08 -15.24 2.22
N ARG A 75 6.16 -16.10 2.66
CA ARG A 75 6.20 -17.56 2.50
C ARG A 75 7.50 -18.13 3.07
N TYR A 76 8.38 -18.61 2.20
CA TYR A 76 9.67 -19.19 2.59
C TYR A 76 10.86 -18.25 2.35
N GLU A 77 10.63 -17.06 1.81
CA GLU A 77 11.67 -16.04 1.63
C GLU A 77 11.77 -15.13 2.87
N ASP A 78 12.91 -14.49 3.04
CA ASP A 78 13.08 -13.44 4.05
C ASP A 78 12.31 -12.19 3.61
N PRO A 79 11.48 -11.59 4.48
CA PRO A 79 10.70 -10.40 4.12
C PRO A 79 11.58 -9.21 3.75
N MET A 80 12.76 -9.04 4.38
CA MET A 80 13.66 -7.95 4.07
C MET A 80 14.35 -8.15 2.71
N GLU A 81 14.71 -9.39 2.33
CA GLU A 81 15.24 -9.67 0.99
C GLU A 81 14.21 -9.32 -0.10
N ILE A 82 12.92 -9.60 0.14
CA ILE A 82 11.85 -9.20 -0.78
C ILE A 82 11.77 -7.68 -0.89
N ILE A 83 11.84 -6.97 0.23
CA ILE A 83 11.82 -5.51 0.27
C ILE A 83 13.04 -4.93 -0.46
N ASP A 84 14.23 -5.48 -0.24
CA ASP A 84 15.44 -5.05 -0.94
C ASP A 84 15.34 -5.23 -2.47
N GLU A 85 14.69 -6.31 -2.92
CA GLU A 85 14.41 -6.49 -4.35
C GLU A 85 13.41 -5.48 -4.90
N ILE A 86 12.41 -5.07 -4.13
CA ILE A 86 11.50 -3.98 -4.50
C ILE A 86 12.27 -2.67 -4.63
N LEU A 87 13.16 -2.38 -3.68
CA LEU A 87 13.93 -1.14 -3.62
C LEU A 87 14.92 -0.98 -4.78
N LYS A 88 15.36 -2.07 -5.45
CA LYS A 88 16.18 -1.99 -6.66
C LYS A 88 15.54 -1.18 -7.80
N GLY A 89 14.23 -1.05 -7.80
CA GLY A 89 13.48 -0.25 -8.79
C GLY A 89 13.08 1.14 -8.29
N VAL A 90 13.40 1.49 -7.06
CA VAL A 90 13.02 2.75 -6.42
C VAL A 90 14.13 3.77 -6.56
N ASN A 91 13.80 4.98 -7.02
CA ASN A 91 14.74 6.10 -6.95
C ASN A 91 14.87 6.59 -5.50
N PRO A 92 16.09 6.58 -4.90
CA PRO A 92 16.30 7.00 -3.52
C PRO A 92 15.89 8.46 -3.20
N GLU A 93 15.80 9.30 -4.22
CA GLU A 93 15.39 10.71 -4.08
C GLU A 93 13.86 10.90 -4.01
N THR A 94 13.09 9.83 -4.13
CA THR A 94 11.62 9.88 -4.03
C THR A 94 11.15 9.82 -2.57
N ASN A 95 9.90 10.22 -2.34
CA ASN A 95 9.30 10.20 -1.01
C ASN A 95 8.79 8.79 -0.67
N PHE A 96 9.55 8.04 0.11
CA PHE A 96 9.12 6.73 0.59
C PHE A 96 9.68 6.39 1.96
N GLU A 97 9.04 5.45 2.63
CA GLU A 97 9.49 4.79 3.86
C GLU A 97 9.49 3.27 3.68
N VAL A 98 10.32 2.57 4.45
CA VAL A 98 10.32 1.12 4.56
C VAL A 98 9.86 0.74 5.97
N ILE A 99 8.78 -0.03 6.05
CA ILE A 99 8.24 -0.55 7.31
C ILE A 99 7.92 -2.03 7.08
N GLU A 100 8.75 -2.93 7.62
CA GLU A 100 8.59 -4.37 7.37
C GLU A 100 7.22 -4.89 7.81
N ASN A 101 6.78 -4.54 9.02
CA ASN A 101 5.49 -4.97 9.54
C ASN A 101 4.35 -4.31 8.77
N ARG A 102 3.49 -5.12 8.13
CA ARG A 102 2.42 -4.61 7.28
C ARG A 102 1.33 -3.86 8.05
N GLU A 103 1.02 -4.28 9.28
CA GLU A 103 0.05 -3.56 10.13
C GLU A 103 0.56 -2.16 10.46
N ASP A 104 1.83 -2.05 10.85
CA ASP A 104 2.46 -0.77 11.15
C ASP A 104 2.56 0.12 9.90
N ALA A 105 2.83 -0.48 8.73
CA ALA A 105 2.85 0.24 7.46
C ALA A 105 1.47 0.83 7.10
N ILE A 106 0.40 0.05 7.28
CA ILE A 106 -0.98 0.53 7.05
C ILE A 106 -1.33 1.61 8.05
N LYS A 107 -1.03 1.39 9.34
CA LYS A 107 -1.22 2.39 10.40
C LYS A 107 -0.50 3.69 10.08
N ARG A 108 0.76 3.63 9.67
CA ARG A 108 1.54 4.80 9.25
C ARG A 108 0.89 5.53 8.09
N GLY A 109 0.41 4.80 7.05
CA GLY A 109 -0.32 5.38 5.93
C GLY A 109 -1.58 6.14 6.36
N ILE A 110 -2.31 5.60 7.34
CA ILE A 110 -3.49 6.26 7.91
C ILE A 110 -3.09 7.53 8.70
N GLU A 111 -2.04 7.45 9.52
CA GLU A 111 -1.58 8.57 10.35
C GLU A 111 -1.13 9.78 9.53
N ILE A 112 -0.46 9.56 8.39
CA ILE A 112 0.01 10.65 7.54
C ILE A 112 -1.05 11.16 6.56
N SER A 113 -2.16 10.45 6.42
CA SER A 113 -3.26 10.83 5.53
C SER A 113 -4.04 12.03 6.08
N GLN A 114 -4.37 12.96 5.19
CA GLN A 114 -5.18 14.13 5.46
C GLN A 114 -6.52 14.09 4.72
N GLU A 115 -7.42 15.02 5.01
CA GLU A 115 -8.67 15.14 4.29
C GLU A 115 -8.41 15.42 2.80
N GLY A 116 -8.97 14.58 1.93
CA GLY A 116 -8.76 14.62 0.49
C GLY A 116 -7.71 13.66 -0.04
N ASP A 117 -6.84 13.10 0.82
CA ASP A 117 -5.86 12.09 0.42
C ASP A 117 -6.53 10.74 0.07
N ILE A 118 -5.87 9.98 -0.80
CA ILE A 118 -6.22 8.60 -1.11
C ILE A 118 -5.12 7.68 -0.57
N LEU A 119 -5.49 6.75 0.33
CA LEU A 119 -4.62 5.67 0.77
C LEU A 119 -4.89 4.42 -0.08
N LEU A 120 -3.90 4.02 -0.89
CA LEU A 120 -3.94 2.83 -1.73
C LEU A 120 -3.11 1.71 -1.11
N ILE A 121 -3.72 0.56 -0.82
CA ILE A 121 -3.05 -0.60 -0.22
C ILE A 121 -2.96 -1.70 -1.27
N CYS A 122 -1.73 -2.09 -1.62
CA CYS A 122 -1.40 -3.00 -2.71
C CYS A 122 -0.64 -4.24 -2.22
N GLY A 123 -0.77 -5.33 -2.97
CA GLY A 123 -0.06 -6.60 -2.77
C GLY A 123 -1.01 -7.74 -2.47
N LYS A 124 -1.64 -7.71 -1.31
CA LYS A 124 -2.47 -8.81 -0.78
C LYS A 124 -3.79 -9.03 -1.53
N GLY A 125 -4.36 -7.99 -2.13
CA GLY A 125 -5.66 -8.08 -2.79
C GLY A 125 -6.78 -8.42 -1.80
N HIS A 126 -7.46 -9.56 -2.00
CA HIS A 126 -8.57 -10.05 -1.16
C HIS A 126 -8.15 -11.12 -0.15
N GLU A 127 -6.87 -11.43 -0.04
CA GLU A 127 -6.37 -12.42 0.91
C GLU A 127 -6.55 -11.93 2.36
N THR A 128 -7.11 -12.79 3.21
CA THR A 128 -7.38 -12.50 4.63
C THR A 128 -6.39 -13.18 5.57
N TYR A 129 -5.20 -13.49 5.08
CA TYR A 129 -4.14 -14.13 5.84
C TYR A 129 -2.77 -13.60 5.48
N GLN A 130 -1.82 -13.76 6.38
CA GLN A 130 -0.40 -13.62 6.11
C GLN A 130 0.29 -14.97 6.30
N GLU A 131 1.10 -15.36 5.30
CA GLU A 131 1.82 -16.64 5.29
C GLU A 131 3.32 -16.41 5.40
N ALA A 132 3.92 -17.00 6.44
CA ALA A 132 5.36 -17.00 6.67
C ALA A 132 5.80 -18.40 7.13
N LYS A 133 6.85 -18.94 6.49
CA LYS A 133 7.42 -20.27 6.81
C LYS A 133 6.36 -21.40 6.87
N GLY A 134 5.40 -21.37 5.93
CA GLY A 134 4.32 -22.36 5.85
C GLY A 134 3.18 -22.16 6.88
N VAL A 135 3.29 -21.17 7.75
CA VAL A 135 2.25 -20.86 8.74
C VAL A 135 1.40 -19.72 8.24
N ARG A 136 0.08 -19.91 8.20
CA ARG A 136 -0.90 -18.86 7.88
C ARG A 136 -1.51 -18.32 9.16
N LYS A 137 -1.47 -17.01 9.31
CA LYS A 137 -2.15 -16.28 10.37
C LYS A 137 -3.22 -15.38 9.75
N HIS A 138 -4.34 -15.19 10.44
CA HIS A 138 -5.34 -14.24 10.01
C HIS A 138 -4.74 -12.83 9.91
N PHE A 139 -4.96 -12.18 8.78
CA PHE A 139 -4.52 -10.82 8.52
C PHE A 139 -5.33 -10.23 7.36
N ASP A 140 -6.24 -9.37 7.64
CA ASP A 140 -7.04 -8.65 6.64
C ASP A 140 -6.72 -7.16 6.68
N ASP A 141 -6.21 -6.64 5.56
CA ASP A 141 -5.92 -5.21 5.42
C ASP A 141 -7.14 -4.34 5.76
N LYS A 142 -8.34 -4.86 5.48
CA LYS A 142 -9.60 -4.16 5.76
C LYS A 142 -9.83 -3.98 7.25
N GLU A 143 -9.68 -5.03 8.01
CA GLU A 143 -9.83 -4.98 9.46
C GLU A 143 -8.81 -4.04 10.10
N ILE A 144 -7.56 -4.04 9.58
CA ILE A 144 -6.52 -3.13 10.04
C ILE A 144 -6.90 -1.67 9.79
N VAL A 145 -7.39 -1.36 8.59
CA VAL A 145 -7.85 0.00 8.29
C VAL A 145 -9.03 0.39 9.18
N GLU A 146 -10.02 -0.47 9.37
CA GLU A 146 -11.16 -0.22 10.25
C GLU A 146 -10.75 0.02 11.70
N LYS A 147 -9.76 -0.75 12.18
CA LYS A 147 -9.20 -0.63 13.53
C LYS A 147 -8.58 0.75 13.80
N TYR A 148 -7.84 1.30 12.83
CA TYR A 148 -7.06 2.51 13.04
C TYR A 148 -7.68 3.79 12.47
N SER A 149 -8.65 3.70 11.57
CA SER A 149 -9.24 4.88 10.93
C SER A 149 -10.48 5.45 11.61
N GLY A 150 -11.05 4.75 12.57
CA GLY A 150 -12.19 5.17 13.41
C GLY A 150 -13.49 5.46 12.65
N THR A 151 -13.47 6.05 11.48
CA THR A 151 -14.69 6.34 10.65
C THR A 151 -14.28 6.62 9.21
N VAL A 152 -13.68 5.66 8.54
CA VAL A 152 -13.34 5.79 7.11
C VAL A 152 -14.42 5.12 6.28
N LYS A 153 -15.00 5.85 5.31
CA LYS A 153 -15.82 5.23 4.28
C LYS A 153 -14.89 4.44 3.34
N ILE A 154 -15.01 3.13 3.40
CA ILE A 154 -14.37 2.21 2.46
C ILE A 154 -15.23 2.20 1.19
N ILE A 155 -14.63 2.49 0.07
CA ILE A 155 -15.25 2.37 -1.27
C ILE A 155 -14.70 1.13 -1.93
#